data_eaf15614c73b07f6935cb1a42ab13d77
#
_entry.id   eaf15614c73b07f6935cb1a42ab13d77
#
_cell.length_a   1.000
_cell.length_b   1.000
_cell.length_c   1.000
_cell.angle_alpha   90.00
_cell.angle_beta   90.00
_cell.angle_gamma   90.00
#
_symmetry.space_group_name_H-M   'P 1'
#
loop_
_entity.id
_entity.type
_entity.pdbx_description
1 polymer ?
#
loop_
_entity_poly.entity_id
_entity_poly.type
_entity_poly.pdbx_seq_one_letter_code
_entity_poly.pdbx_strand_id
1 'polypeptide(L)'
;MAIEKDLDFTGKTILVTGSGRNIGRAIVLEFAARGANVIINSRTNEAEARHVEREAQALGAKTLVVMGTVGELQTVEEMKRRAEDKFGRVDIYVSNAARRLHKSFFDTTNEDWHFFLNQQLTASWYLSKAFVPAMKEAGWGRIIHVNGPDGYTGGWTRVPHSTAKGGLRTLTKSLAAGLGEFGITVNDVNPGFMDTVRDYTTHPGMTPEYSAKRAQERHPIKRQSRPDELAFAVAFLCSDRAGAITGTCIHIDAGERMFG
;
A
#
# COMPACT_ATOMS: atom_id res chain seq x y z
N MET A 1 -26.43 0.82 -9.16
CA MET A 1 -26.31 -0.57 -9.69
C MET A 1 -25.18 -0.76 -10.69
N ALA A 2 -24.92 0.13 -11.67
CA ALA A 2 -23.80 -0.03 -12.60
C ALA A 2 -22.41 0.11 -11.94
N ILE A 3 -22.27 0.96 -10.94
CA ILE A 3 -21.00 1.19 -10.22
C ILE A 3 -20.57 -0.02 -9.37
N GLU A 4 -21.50 -0.78 -8.82
CA GLU A 4 -21.17 -1.98 -8.03
C GLU A 4 -20.56 -3.10 -8.86
N LYS A 5 -20.98 -3.28 -10.12
CA LYS A 5 -20.41 -4.29 -11.03
C LYS A 5 -18.98 -3.97 -11.42
N ASP A 6 -18.64 -2.70 -11.54
CA ASP A 6 -17.30 -2.27 -11.95
C ASP A 6 -16.23 -2.44 -10.84
N LEU A 7 -16.68 -2.60 -9.60
CA LEU A 7 -15.85 -2.85 -8.43
C LEU A 7 -16.04 -4.28 -7.90
N ASP A 8 -16.46 -5.22 -8.73
CA ASP A 8 -16.50 -6.64 -8.42
C ASP A 8 -15.13 -7.28 -8.70
N PHE A 9 -14.51 -7.82 -7.67
CA PHE A 9 -13.24 -8.52 -7.73
C PHE A 9 -13.37 -10.04 -7.49
N THR A 10 -14.56 -10.59 -7.71
CA THR A 10 -14.80 -12.03 -7.61
C THR A 10 -13.83 -12.80 -8.52
N GLY A 11 -13.14 -13.79 -7.96
CA GLY A 11 -12.13 -14.58 -8.66
C GLY A 11 -10.74 -13.92 -8.76
N LYS A 12 -10.58 -12.66 -8.36
CA LYS A 12 -9.27 -12.00 -8.27
C LYS A 12 -8.60 -12.24 -6.92
N THR A 13 -7.30 -12.28 -6.92
CA THR A 13 -6.48 -12.39 -5.69
C THR A 13 -5.67 -11.12 -5.49
N ILE A 14 -5.84 -10.50 -4.32
CA ILE A 14 -5.07 -9.32 -3.93
C ILE A 14 -4.11 -9.64 -2.79
N LEU A 15 -2.87 -9.17 -2.92
CA LEU A 15 -1.88 -9.12 -1.85
C LEU A 15 -1.75 -7.69 -1.33
N VAL A 16 -1.84 -7.52 -0.01
CA VAL A 16 -1.56 -6.23 0.64
C VAL A 16 -0.47 -6.39 1.68
N THR A 17 0.67 -5.73 1.48
CA THR A 17 1.77 -5.79 2.45
C THR A 17 1.53 -4.86 3.63
N GLY A 18 1.95 -5.27 4.85
CA GLY A 18 1.72 -4.48 6.06
C GLY A 18 0.25 -4.24 6.36
N SER A 19 -0.58 -5.27 6.20
CA SER A 19 -2.04 -5.16 6.24
C SER A 19 -2.70 -5.59 7.56
N GLY A 20 -1.92 -5.79 8.63
CA GLY A 20 -2.47 -6.13 9.95
C GLY A 20 -3.25 -5.00 10.63
N ARG A 21 -3.17 -3.75 10.14
CA ARG A 21 -3.87 -2.59 10.73
C ARG A 21 -3.99 -1.41 9.77
N ASN A 22 -4.72 -0.37 10.19
CA ASN A 22 -4.78 0.95 9.52
C ASN A 22 -5.13 0.85 8.03
N ILE A 23 -4.35 1.53 7.17
CA ILE A 23 -4.56 1.61 5.71
C ILE A 23 -4.58 0.21 5.09
N GLY A 24 -3.59 -0.63 5.42
CA GLY A 24 -3.50 -1.97 4.85
C GLY A 24 -4.68 -2.86 5.21
N ARG A 25 -5.17 -2.79 6.47
CA ARG A 25 -6.41 -3.46 6.90
C ARG A 25 -7.62 -2.96 6.10
N ALA A 26 -7.77 -1.64 5.97
CA ALA A 26 -8.90 -1.06 5.23
C ALA A 26 -8.92 -1.53 3.77
N ILE A 27 -7.76 -1.60 3.10
CA ILE A 27 -7.66 -2.10 1.73
C ILE A 27 -8.06 -3.58 1.67
N VAL A 28 -7.56 -4.43 2.59
CA VAL A 28 -7.94 -5.86 2.64
C VAL A 28 -9.46 -6.02 2.76
N LEU A 29 -10.08 -5.29 3.69
CA LEU A 29 -11.52 -5.40 3.92
C LEU A 29 -12.37 -4.85 2.77
N GLU A 30 -11.93 -3.78 2.11
CA GLU A 30 -12.58 -3.23 0.93
C GLU A 30 -12.64 -4.27 -0.21
N PHE A 31 -11.52 -4.95 -0.48
CA PHE A 31 -11.48 -5.99 -1.51
C PHE A 31 -12.19 -7.28 -1.10
N ALA A 32 -12.11 -7.65 0.18
CA ALA A 32 -12.86 -8.79 0.71
C ALA A 32 -14.38 -8.61 0.54
N ALA A 33 -14.90 -7.41 0.87
CA ALA A 33 -16.31 -7.07 0.69
C ALA A 33 -16.75 -7.07 -0.78
N ARG A 34 -15.79 -7.03 -1.72
CA ARG A 34 -16.01 -7.06 -3.18
C ARG A 34 -15.67 -8.39 -3.82
N GLY A 35 -15.59 -9.46 -3.03
CA GLY A 35 -15.46 -10.84 -3.52
C GLY A 35 -14.03 -11.31 -3.83
N ALA A 36 -13.01 -10.50 -3.57
CA ALA A 36 -11.62 -10.92 -3.81
C ALA A 36 -11.13 -11.95 -2.79
N ASN A 37 -10.21 -12.83 -3.23
CA ASN A 37 -9.34 -13.55 -2.31
C ASN A 37 -8.28 -12.58 -1.78
N VAL A 38 -7.95 -12.64 -0.49
CA VAL A 38 -7.03 -11.67 0.12
C VAL A 38 -5.81 -12.33 0.77
N ILE A 39 -4.65 -11.78 0.49
CA ILE A 39 -3.40 -12.17 1.13
C ILE A 39 -2.97 -11.05 2.06
N ILE A 40 -2.87 -11.38 3.35
CA ILE A 40 -2.56 -10.48 4.45
C ILE A 40 -1.10 -10.69 4.83
N ASN A 41 -0.33 -9.62 4.86
CA ASN A 41 1.05 -9.67 5.33
C ASN A 41 1.24 -8.78 6.56
N SER A 42 1.92 -9.30 7.54
CA SER A 42 2.42 -8.54 8.69
C SER A 42 3.84 -8.98 9.02
N ARG A 43 4.67 -8.06 9.51
CA ARG A 43 6.05 -8.37 9.80
C ARG A 43 6.21 -9.26 11.04
N THR A 44 5.60 -8.87 12.16
CA THR A 44 5.81 -9.48 13.48
C THR A 44 4.54 -9.65 14.30
N ASN A 45 3.51 -8.85 14.07
CA ASN A 45 2.27 -8.93 14.85
C ASN A 45 1.27 -9.88 14.18
N GLU A 46 1.38 -11.17 14.52
CA GLU A 46 0.49 -12.19 13.98
C GLU A 46 -0.95 -12.03 14.50
N ALA A 47 -1.13 -11.60 15.74
CA ALA A 47 -2.45 -11.41 16.31
C ALA A 47 -3.28 -10.37 15.55
N GLU A 48 -2.67 -9.24 15.15
CA GLU A 48 -3.31 -8.24 14.28
C GLU A 48 -3.62 -8.83 12.89
N ALA A 49 -2.69 -9.55 12.28
CA ALA A 49 -2.92 -10.16 10.96
C ALA A 49 -4.07 -11.19 11.01
N ARG A 50 -4.12 -12.03 12.06
CA ARG A 50 -5.21 -12.99 12.26
C ARG A 50 -6.56 -12.33 12.58
N HIS A 51 -6.53 -11.17 13.23
CA HIS A 51 -7.75 -10.39 13.43
C HIS A 51 -8.34 -9.92 12.09
N VAL A 52 -7.51 -9.34 11.22
CA VAL A 52 -7.93 -8.91 9.87
C VAL A 52 -8.36 -10.12 9.02
N GLU A 53 -7.70 -11.27 9.16
CA GLU A 53 -8.11 -12.50 8.48
C GLU A 53 -9.55 -12.89 8.85
N ARG A 54 -9.90 -12.91 10.15
CA ARG A 54 -11.27 -13.23 10.59
C ARG A 54 -12.30 -12.24 10.08
N GLU A 55 -11.97 -10.94 10.05
CA GLU A 55 -12.85 -9.91 9.49
C GLU A 55 -13.08 -10.13 7.99
N ALA A 56 -12.03 -10.42 7.22
CA ALA A 56 -12.14 -10.69 5.80
C ALA A 56 -12.94 -11.98 5.53
N GLN A 57 -12.75 -13.03 6.34
CA GLN A 57 -13.54 -14.27 6.25
C GLN A 57 -15.02 -14.04 6.56
N ALA A 58 -15.34 -13.17 7.53
CA ALA A 58 -16.71 -12.79 7.83
C ALA A 58 -17.43 -12.06 6.65
N LEU A 59 -16.64 -11.45 5.76
CA LEU A 59 -17.11 -10.86 4.49
C LEU A 59 -17.18 -11.89 3.34
N GLY A 60 -16.85 -13.17 3.60
CA GLY A 60 -16.89 -14.25 2.62
C GLY A 60 -15.59 -14.47 1.83
N ALA A 61 -14.53 -13.73 2.10
CA ALA A 61 -13.29 -13.86 1.37
C ALA A 61 -12.49 -15.12 1.75
N LYS A 62 -11.85 -15.75 0.76
CA LYS A 62 -10.78 -16.70 1.03
C LYS A 62 -9.51 -15.94 1.39
N THR A 63 -8.82 -16.37 2.43
CA THR A 63 -7.71 -15.61 3.03
C THR A 63 -6.42 -16.41 3.06
N LEU A 64 -5.28 -15.72 3.05
CA LEU A 64 -3.96 -16.28 3.33
C LEU A 64 -3.17 -15.27 4.18
N VAL A 65 -2.65 -15.72 5.32
CA VAL A 65 -1.73 -14.89 6.12
C VAL A 65 -0.29 -15.33 5.88
N VAL A 66 0.57 -14.39 5.53
CA VAL A 66 2.02 -14.60 5.39
C VAL A 66 2.75 -13.62 6.28
N MET A 67 3.41 -14.15 7.30
CA MET A 67 4.25 -13.36 8.20
C MET A 67 5.65 -13.19 7.61
N GLY A 68 6.29 -12.09 7.91
CA GLY A 68 7.66 -11.80 7.51
C GLY A 68 7.84 -10.40 6.93
N THR A 69 9.11 -10.01 6.78
CA THR A 69 9.47 -8.69 6.29
C THR A 69 9.66 -8.70 4.78
N VAL A 70 8.88 -7.88 4.07
CA VAL A 70 8.89 -7.81 2.59
C VAL A 70 10.19 -7.20 2.01
N GLY A 71 11.04 -6.64 2.87
CA GLY A 71 12.40 -6.24 2.51
C GLY A 71 13.39 -7.41 2.36
N GLU A 72 12.97 -8.62 2.68
CA GLU A 72 13.74 -9.86 2.53
C GLU A 72 13.19 -10.67 1.36
N LEU A 73 14.05 -11.01 0.41
CA LEU A 73 13.65 -11.74 -0.80
C LEU A 73 12.99 -13.08 -0.46
N GLN A 74 13.52 -13.82 0.51
CA GLN A 74 12.96 -15.10 0.95
C GLN A 74 11.51 -15.00 1.41
N THR A 75 11.13 -13.92 2.12
CA THR A 75 9.74 -13.68 2.51
C THR A 75 8.83 -13.52 1.29
N VAL A 76 9.29 -12.80 0.26
CA VAL A 76 8.51 -12.59 -0.96
C VAL A 76 8.40 -13.87 -1.79
N GLU A 77 9.46 -14.67 -1.86
CA GLU A 77 9.46 -15.98 -2.53
C GLU A 77 8.48 -16.96 -1.86
N GLU A 78 8.51 -17.04 -0.54
CA GLU A 78 7.55 -17.86 0.22
C GLU A 78 6.11 -17.37 0.05
N MET A 79 5.92 -16.06 0.03
CA MET A 79 4.63 -15.43 -0.23
C MET A 79 4.10 -15.80 -1.62
N LYS A 80 4.96 -15.73 -2.65
CA LYS A 80 4.63 -16.15 -4.00
C LYS A 80 4.22 -17.62 -4.03
N ARG A 81 5.06 -18.53 -3.54
CA ARG A 81 4.81 -19.96 -3.53
C ARG A 81 3.46 -20.28 -2.87
N ARG A 82 3.20 -19.75 -1.67
CA ARG A 82 1.94 -20.01 -0.93
C ARG A 82 0.71 -19.40 -1.60
N ALA A 83 0.88 -18.25 -2.26
CA ALA A 83 -0.19 -17.64 -3.03
C ALA A 83 -0.55 -18.47 -4.27
N GLU A 84 0.45 -18.96 -5.00
CA GLU A 84 0.28 -19.82 -6.17
C GLU A 84 -0.38 -21.14 -5.78
N ASP A 85 0.08 -21.79 -4.71
CA ASP A 85 -0.47 -23.06 -4.19
C ASP A 85 -1.97 -22.90 -3.81
N LYS A 86 -2.37 -21.76 -3.24
CA LYS A 86 -3.72 -21.57 -2.72
C LYS A 86 -4.69 -20.95 -3.73
N PHE A 87 -4.23 -20.01 -4.53
CA PHE A 87 -5.07 -19.17 -5.39
C PHE A 87 -4.70 -19.21 -6.88
N GLY A 88 -3.61 -19.90 -7.23
CA GLY A 88 -3.07 -19.97 -8.60
C GLY A 88 -2.22 -18.78 -8.98
N ARG A 89 -2.66 -17.55 -8.72
CA ARG A 89 -1.87 -16.32 -8.98
C ARG A 89 -2.31 -15.15 -8.10
N VAL A 90 -1.48 -14.12 -8.09
CA VAL A 90 -1.82 -12.80 -7.55
C VAL A 90 -2.11 -11.87 -8.72
N ASP A 91 -3.34 -11.35 -8.78
CA ASP A 91 -3.82 -10.43 -9.81
C ASP A 91 -3.51 -8.96 -9.47
N ILE A 92 -3.52 -8.65 -8.18
CA ILE A 92 -3.34 -7.29 -7.66
C ILE A 92 -2.34 -7.35 -6.51
N TYR A 93 -1.33 -6.48 -6.51
CA TYR A 93 -0.59 -6.27 -5.27
C TYR A 93 -0.56 -4.80 -4.87
N VAL A 94 -0.62 -4.58 -3.56
CA VAL A 94 -0.50 -3.26 -2.93
C VAL A 94 0.72 -3.25 -2.03
N SER A 95 1.75 -2.50 -2.43
CA SER A 95 2.95 -2.26 -1.62
C SER A 95 2.65 -1.15 -0.61
N ASN A 96 2.18 -1.55 0.57
CA ASN A 96 1.76 -0.64 1.64
C ASN A 96 2.71 -0.68 2.84
N ALA A 97 3.43 -1.78 3.08
CA ALA A 97 4.33 -1.89 4.22
C ALA A 97 5.34 -0.73 4.25
N ALA A 98 5.35 0.02 5.34
CA ALA A 98 6.27 1.11 5.55
C ALA A 98 6.58 1.30 7.04
N ARG A 99 7.75 1.82 7.31
CA ARG A 99 8.14 2.35 8.62
C ARG A 99 8.67 3.77 8.44
N ARG A 100 8.54 4.55 9.50
CA ARG A 100 9.13 5.89 9.58
C ARG A 100 10.13 5.92 10.71
N LEU A 101 11.22 6.63 10.49
CA LEU A 101 12.19 7.00 11.50
C LEU A 101 12.19 8.52 11.59
N HIS A 102 12.14 9.05 12.79
CA HIS A 102 12.41 10.46 13.05
C HIS A 102 13.78 10.55 13.73
N LYS A 103 14.80 10.83 12.95
CA LYS A 103 16.19 10.87 13.37
C LYS A 103 16.90 11.97 12.60
N SER A 104 17.79 12.70 13.24
CA SER A 104 18.58 13.71 12.53
C SER A 104 19.43 13.06 11.44
N PHE A 105 19.84 13.82 10.44
CA PHE A 105 20.78 13.32 9.44
C PHE A 105 22.09 12.84 10.06
N PHE A 106 22.60 13.57 11.05
CA PHE A 106 23.87 13.25 11.71
C PHE A 106 23.83 11.98 12.55
N ASP A 107 22.63 11.57 13.02
CA ASP A 107 22.44 10.35 13.82
C ASP A 107 21.97 9.16 12.96
N THR A 108 21.61 9.40 11.70
CA THR A 108 21.15 8.36 10.76
C THR A 108 22.34 7.51 10.33
N THR A 109 22.28 6.20 10.58
CA THR A 109 23.36 5.26 10.22
C THR A 109 23.16 4.64 8.83
N ASN A 110 24.19 3.97 8.31
CA ASN A 110 24.08 3.20 7.07
C ASN A 110 23.08 2.04 7.19
N GLU A 111 22.97 1.44 8.39
CA GLU A 111 22.01 0.38 8.68
C GLU A 111 20.58 0.92 8.61
N ASP A 112 20.31 2.12 9.17
CA ASP A 112 19.03 2.81 9.00
C ASP A 112 18.74 3.04 7.52
N TRP A 113 19.70 3.54 6.75
CA TRP A 113 19.57 3.76 5.32
C TRP A 113 19.15 2.48 4.59
N HIS A 114 19.89 1.40 4.72
CA HIS A 114 19.62 0.14 4.06
C HIS A 114 18.28 -0.45 4.52
N PHE A 115 17.98 -0.38 5.81
CA PHE A 115 16.72 -0.87 6.35
C PHE A 115 15.50 -0.19 5.71
N PHE A 116 15.48 1.14 5.65
CA PHE A 116 14.33 1.88 5.11
C PHE A 116 14.18 1.74 3.60
N LEU A 117 15.29 1.72 2.85
CA LEU A 117 15.24 1.45 1.42
C LEU A 117 14.72 0.03 1.15
N ASN A 118 15.22 -0.95 1.88
CA ASN A 118 14.81 -2.35 1.71
C ASN A 118 13.33 -2.55 2.02
N GLN A 119 12.82 -1.95 3.09
CA GLN A 119 11.43 -2.11 3.50
C GLN A 119 10.41 -1.47 2.55
N GLN A 120 10.77 -0.50 1.75
CA GLN A 120 9.83 0.30 0.97
C GLN A 120 10.10 0.26 -0.53
N LEU A 121 11.34 0.47 -0.95
CA LEU A 121 11.71 0.52 -2.36
C LEU A 121 12.11 -0.85 -2.88
N THR A 122 13.11 -1.49 -2.26
CA THR A 122 13.57 -2.82 -2.67
C THR A 122 12.46 -3.87 -2.54
N ALA A 123 11.63 -3.79 -1.48
CA ALA A 123 10.47 -4.65 -1.31
C ALA A 123 9.50 -4.55 -2.51
N SER A 124 9.21 -3.34 -3.00
CA SER A 124 8.34 -3.14 -4.17
C SER A 124 8.95 -3.72 -5.45
N TRP A 125 10.27 -3.66 -5.58
CA TRP A 125 10.99 -4.34 -6.66
C TRP A 125 10.86 -5.86 -6.55
N TYR A 126 11.07 -6.46 -5.38
CA TYR A 126 10.92 -7.90 -5.16
C TYR A 126 9.50 -8.38 -5.48
N LEU A 127 8.48 -7.65 -5.00
CA LEU A 127 7.08 -7.95 -5.31
C LEU A 127 6.81 -7.88 -6.83
N SER A 128 7.35 -6.88 -7.52
CA SER A 128 7.22 -6.77 -8.98
C SER A 128 7.84 -7.98 -9.67
N LYS A 129 9.05 -8.36 -9.30
CA LYS A 129 9.75 -9.53 -9.88
C LYS A 129 9.01 -10.84 -9.61
N ALA A 130 8.36 -10.96 -8.45
CA ALA A 130 7.63 -12.16 -8.06
C ALA A 130 6.30 -12.32 -8.81
N PHE A 131 5.51 -11.23 -8.96
CA PHE A 131 4.12 -11.34 -9.38
C PHE A 131 3.83 -10.85 -10.81
N VAL A 132 4.63 -9.93 -11.35
CA VAL A 132 4.43 -9.42 -12.71
C VAL A 132 4.49 -10.50 -13.80
N PRO A 133 5.35 -11.53 -13.75
CA PRO A 133 5.36 -12.55 -14.79
C PRO A 133 3.99 -13.21 -15.00
N ALA A 134 3.32 -13.64 -13.94
CA ALA A 134 1.99 -14.25 -14.02
C ALA A 134 0.89 -13.25 -14.46
N MET A 135 1.00 -11.97 -14.08
CA MET A 135 0.11 -10.91 -14.57
C MET A 135 0.29 -10.70 -16.09
N LYS A 136 1.54 -10.72 -16.58
CA LYS A 136 1.85 -10.61 -18.01
C LYS A 136 1.25 -11.77 -18.80
N GLU A 137 1.43 -13.01 -18.34
CA GLU A 137 0.84 -14.19 -18.98
C GLU A 137 -0.68 -14.12 -19.03
N ALA A 138 -1.31 -13.54 -18.01
CA ALA A 138 -2.76 -13.34 -17.95
C ALA A 138 -3.27 -12.16 -18.78
N GLY A 139 -2.40 -11.29 -19.29
CA GLY A 139 -2.79 -10.04 -19.97
C GLY A 139 -3.52 -9.05 -19.07
N TRP A 140 -3.39 -9.18 -17.74
CA TRP A 140 -4.08 -8.34 -16.77
C TRP A 140 -3.32 -8.29 -15.43
N GLY A 141 -3.20 -7.10 -14.88
CA GLY A 141 -2.63 -6.91 -13.54
C GLY A 141 -2.85 -5.49 -13.02
N ARG A 142 -2.83 -5.33 -11.70
CA ARG A 142 -2.94 -4.02 -11.04
C ARG A 142 -1.90 -3.92 -9.93
N ILE A 143 -1.14 -2.84 -9.97
CA ILE A 143 -0.06 -2.58 -9.01
C ILE A 143 -0.30 -1.22 -8.38
N ILE A 144 -0.38 -1.19 -7.05
CA ILE A 144 -0.54 0.04 -6.29
C ILE A 144 0.60 0.18 -5.29
N HIS A 145 1.26 1.33 -5.32
CA HIS A 145 2.22 1.71 -4.30
C HIS A 145 1.59 2.75 -3.36
N VAL A 146 1.55 2.45 -2.07
CA VAL A 146 1.16 3.44 -1.05
C VAL A 146 2.37 4.30 -0.75
N ASN A 147 2.39 5.47 -1.35
CA ASN A 147 3.51 6.41 -1.26
C ASN A 147 3.36 7.35 -0.05
N GLY A 148 3.68 8.60 -0.19
CA GLY A 148 3.56 9.63 0.84
C GLY A 148 4.11 10.97 0.36
N PRO A 149 3.72 12.07 1.03
CA PRO A 149 4.15 13.41 0.64
C PRO A 149 5.67 13.60 0.74
N ASP A 150 6.35 12.83 1.59
CA ASP A 150 7.80 12.90 1.77
C ASP A 150 8.58 12.54 0.50
N GLY A 151 8.00 11.76 -0.40
CA GLY A 151 8.56 11.46 -1.72
C GLY A 151 8.55 12.65 -2.70
N TYR A 152 7.82 13.74 -2.38
CA TYR A 152 7.81 14.98 -3.14
C TYR A 152 8.69 16.06 -2.50
N THR A 153 8.58 16.22 -1.18
CA THR A 153 9.16 17.38 -0.48
C THR A 153 10.45 17.06 0.27
N GLY A 154 10.78 15.77 0.39
CA GLY A 154 11.82 15.35 1.32
C GLY A 154 11.42 15.53 2.79
N GLY A 155 12.34 15.19 3.69
CA GLY A 155 12.15 15.36 5.13
C GLY A 155 13.48 15.23 5.86
N TRP A 156 13.96 16.32 6.47
CA TRP A 156 15.27 16.37 7.13
C TRP A 156 15.47 15.29 8.20
N THR A 157 14.42 15.01 8.99
CA THR A 157 14.46 13.97 10.04
C THR A 157 14.06 12.59 9.54
N ARG A 158 13.91 12.41 8.22
CA ARG A 158 13.40 11.18 7.59
C ARG A 158 14.08 10.89 6.25
N VAL A 159 15.36 11.25 6.12
CA VAL A 159 16.09 11.17 4.85
C VAL A 159 15.96 9.82 4.16
N PRO A 160 16.22 8.65 4.80
CA PRO A 160 16.09 7.36 4.13
C PRO A 160 14.65 7.05 3.69
N HIS A 161 13.67 7.39 4.54
CA HIS A 161 12.25 7.20 4.21
C HIS A 161 11.82 8.06 3.01
N SER A 162 12.20 9.34 3.00
CA SER A 162 11.87 10.26 1.91
C SER A 162 12.50 9.82 0.60
N THR A 163 13.76 9.38 0.63
CA THR A 163 14.47 8.86 -0.53
C THR A 163 13.80 7.60 -1.07
N ALA A 164 13.43 6.66 -0.19
CA ALA A 164 12.69 5.45 -0.60
C ALA A 164 11.36 5.80 -1.28
N LYS A 165 10.62 6.78 -0.74
CA LYS A 165 9.33 7.24 -1.32
C LYS A 165 9.52 7.97 -2.66
N GLY A 166 10.57 8.77 -2.80
CA GLY A 166 10.94 9.38 -4.10
C GLY A 166 11.30 8.33 -5.14
N GLY A 167 12.13 7.35 -4.77
CA GLY A 167 12.47 6.21 -5.61
C GLY A 167 11.25 5.37 -6.01
N LEU A 168 10.32 5.14 -5.07
CA LEU A 168 9.10 4.39 -5.32
C LEU A 168 8.21 5.07 -6.38
N ARG A 169 8.11 6.40 -6.37
CA ARG A 169 7.40 7.18 -7.41
C ARG A 169 8.01 6.97 -8.79
N THR A 170 9.34 6.98 -8.87
CA THR A 170 10.04 6.72 -10.14
C THR A 170 9.84 5.28 -10.58
N LEU A 171 9.89 4.32 -9.65
CA LEU A 171 9.60 2.91 -9.92
C LEU A 171 8.20 2.73 -10.50
N THR A 172 7.18 3.39 -9.91
CA THR A 172 5.80 3.39 -10.43
C THR A 172 5.75 3.79 -11.90
N LYS A 173 6.36 4.92 -12.24
CA LYS A 173 6.38 5.43 -13.63
C LYS A 173 7.13 4.50 -14.58
N SER A 174 8.27 3.98 -14.16
CA SER A 174 9.09 3.08 -14.96
C SER A 174 8.35 1.76 -15.25
N LEU A 175 7.71 1.19 -14.25
CA LEU A 175 6.90 -0.03 -14.42
C LEU A 175 5.65 0.24 -15.27
N ALA A 176 4.97 1.37 -15.08
CA ALA A 176 3.82 1.76 -15.89
C ALA A 176 4.16 1.85 -17.36
N ALA A 177 5.30 2.47 -17.69
CA ALA A 177 5.77 2.62 -19.07
C ALA A 177 6.09 1.27 -19.74
N GLY A 178 6.65 0.32 -18.98
CA GLY A 178 7.07 -0.98 -19.53
C GLY A 178 6.01 -2.09 -19.47
N LEU A 179 4.96 -1.92 -18.63
CA LEU A 179 4.00 -3.00 -18.40
C LEU A 179 2.62 -2.73 -19.03
N GLY A 180 2.36 -1.53 -19.51
CA GLY A 180 1.08 -1.15 -20.10
C GLY A 180 0.68 -2.00 -21.31
N GLU A 181 1.63 -2.38 -22.14
CA GLU A 181 1.41 -3.26 -23.30
C GLU A 181 0.87 -4.66 -22.91
N PHE A 182 1.07 -5.09 -21.68
CA PHE A 182 0.59 -6.37 -21.13
C PHE A 182 -0.73 -6.23 -20.35
N GLY A 183 -1.45 -5.11 -20.45
CA GLY A 183 -2.69 -4.88 -19.73
C GLY A 183 -2.51 -4.64 -18.21
N ILE A 184 -1.29 -4.31 -17.78
CA ILE A 184 -0.95 -4.08 -16.38
C ILE A 184 -0.87 -2.58 -16.10
N THR A 185 -1.62 -2.07 -15.13
CA THR A 185 -1.50 -0.68 -14.68
C THR A 185 -0.73 -0.59 -13.36
N VAL A 186 0.06 0.46 -13.22
CA VAL A 186 0.89 0.72 -12.04
C VAL A 186 0.66 2.16 -11.60
N ASN A 187 0.14 2.35 -10.39
CA ASN A 187 -0.20 3.68 -9.86
C ASN A 187 0.26 3.86 -8.41
N ASP A 188 0.42 5.11 -8.02
CA ASP A 188 0.62 5.51 -6.63
C ASP A 188 -0.69 6.00 -6.01
N VAL A 189 -0.87 5.75 -4.71
CA VAL A 189 -1.77 6.50 -3.85
C VAL A 189 -0.94 7.20 -2.78
N ASN A 190 -1.27 8.46 -2.53
CA ASN A 190 -0.55 9.29 -1.58
C ASN A 190 -1.45 9.64 -0.39
N PRO A 191 -1.38 8.87 0.71
CA PRO A 191 -2.07 9.23 1.93
C PRO A 191 -1.47 10.51 2.52
N GLY A 192 -2.33 11.44 2.89
CA GLY A 192 -1.95 12.57 3.69
C GLY A 192 -1.88 12.23 5.19
N PHE A 193 -2.29 13.19 6.00
CA PHE A 193 -2.42 13.00 7.42
C PHE A 193 -3.74 12.29 7.76
N MET A 194 -3.71 10.94 7.70
CA MET A 194 -4.89 10.09 7.86
C MET A 194 -5.22 9.82 9.34
N ASP A 195 -6.50 9.56 9.58
CA ASP A 195 -7.02 9.06 10.85
C ASP A 195 -6.65 7.57 11.01
N THR A 196 -5.54 7.33 11.69
CA THR A 196 -4.98 5.99 11.93
C THR A 196 -4.56 5.84 13.38
N VAL A 197 -4.63 4.61 13.88
CA VAL A 197 -4.06 4.30 15.18
C VAL A 197 -2.55 4.46 15.11
N ARG A 198 -2.01 5.34 15.95
CA ARG A 198 -0.58 5.67 15.99
C ARG A 198 0.06 5.17 17.26
N ASP A 199 1.25 4.67 17.11
CA ASP A 199 2.15 4.44 18.22
C ASP A 199 2.83 5.75 18.57
N TYR A 200 2.51 6.33 19.71
CA TYR A 200 3.06 7.61 20.15
C TYR A 200 4.54 7.55 20.50
N THR A 201 5.11 6.36 20.69
CA THR A 201 6.56 6.20 20.89
C THR A 201 7.32 6.48 19.59
N THR A 202 6.73 6.14 18.45
CA THR A 202 7.29 6.40 17.11
C THR A 202 6.77 7.69 16.49
N HIS A 203 5.75 8.31 17.07
CA HIS A 203 5.14 9.56 16.63
C HIS A 203 4.93 10.52 17.82
N PRO A 204 6.02 10.98 18.45
CA PRO A 204 5.91 11.86 19.62
C PRO A 204 5.15 13.15 19.26
N GLY A 205 4.25 13.57 20.15
CA GLY A 205 3.44 14.80 19.97
C GLY A 205 2.24 14.68 19.02
N MET A 206 1.98 13.52 18.44
CA MET A 206 0.83 13.29 17.55
C MET A 206 -0.45 12.90 18.31
N THR A 207 -0.85 13.71 19.30
CA THR A 207 -2.07 13.45 20.08
C THR A 207 -3.35 13.62 19.24
N PRO A 208 -4.50 13.09 19.70
CA PRO A 208 -5.80 13.33 19.06
C PRO A 208 -6.12 14.82 18.89
N GLU A 209 -5.83 15.63 19.92
CA GLU A 209 -6.06 17.08 19.94
C GLU A 209 -5.18 17.79 18.90
N TYR A 210 -3.89 17.44 18.84
CA TYR A 210 -2.98 17.93 17.80
C TYR A 210 -3.49 17.55 16.39
N SER A 211 -3.98 16.33 16.24
CA SER A 211 -4.48 15.82 14.96
C SER A 211 -5.73 16.58 14.51
N ALA A 212 -6.66 16.82 15.43
CA ALA A 212 -7.87 17.61 15.15
C ALA A 212 -7.53 19.07 14.80
N LYS A 213 -6.67 19.71 15.60
CA LYS A 213 -6.20 21.08 15.36
C LYS A 213 -5.54 21.21 13.99
N ARG A 214 -4.60 20.30 13.68
CA ARG A 214 -3.92 20.31 12.38
C ARG A 214 -4.90 20.17 11.22
N ALA A 215 -5.90 19.28 11.33
CA ALA A 215 -6.89 19.08 10.30
C ALA A 215 -7.73 20.36 10.07
N GLN A 216 -8.14 21.05 11.16
CA GLN A 216 -8.86 22.31 11.07
C GLN A 216 -8.04 23.44 10.42
N GLU A 217 -6.75 23.50 10.72
CA GLU A 217 -5.87 24.57 10.23
C GLU A 217 -5.40 24.34 8.79
N ARG A 218 -5.04 23.10 8.44
CA ARG A 218 -4.30 22.80 7.21
C ARG A 218 -5.10 22.08 6.13
N HIS A 219 -6.15 21.34 6.49
CA HIS A 219 -6.93 20.62 5.49
C HIS A 219 -8.08 21.48 4.97
N PRO A 220 -8.19 21.72 3.67
CA PRO A 220 -9.35 22.38 3.07
C PRO A 220 -10.68 21.72 3.47
N ILE A 221 -10.73 20.38 3.52
CA ILE A 221 -11.94 19.62 3.92
C ILE A 221 -12.19 19.64 5.45
N LYS A 222 -11.30 20.27 6.24
CA LYS A 222 -11.45 20.46 7.70
C LYS A 222 -11.57 19.18 8.52
N ARG A 223 -11.08 18.05 8.02
CA ARG A 223 -10.95 16.78 8.74
C ARG A 223 -9.78 15.99 8.22
N GLN A 224 -9.39 14.96 8.95
CA GLN A 224 -8.46 13.96 8.44
C GLN A 224 -9.14 13.11 7.36
N SER A 225 -8.35 12.62 6.41
CA SER A 225 -8.77 11.54 5.52
C SER A 225 -8.82 10.23 6.30
N ARG A 226 -9.74 9.35 5.93
CA ARG A 226 -9.91 8.04 6.57
C ARG A 226 -9.28 6.93 5.72
N PRO A 227 -8.84 5.83 6.36
CA PRO A 227 -8.30 4.66 5.65
C PRO A 227 -9.27 4.04 4.62
N ASP A 228 -10.59 4.08 4.89
CA ASP A 228 -11.62 3.58 3.97
C ASP A 228 -11.72 4.42 2.68
N GLU A 229 -11.52 5.73 2.75
CA GLU A 229 -11.49 6.60 1.58
C GLU A 229 -10.30 6.27 0.66
N LEU A 230 -9.15 5.95 1.25
CA LEU A 230 -7.99 5.49 0.48
C LEU A 230 -8.23 4.09 -0.09
N ALA A 231 -8.81 3.18 0.69
CA ALA A 231 -9.11 1.82 0.24
C ALA A 231 -10.05 1.83 -0.98
N PHE A 232 -11.07 2.69 -0.97
CA PHE A 232 -11.95 2.89 -2.11
C PHE A 232 -11.21 3.43 -3.35
N ALA A 233 -10.31 4.39 -3.17
CA ALA A 233 -9.48 4.91 -4.28
C ALA A 233 -8.57 3.81 -4.87
N VAL A 234 -8.03 2.91 -4.05
CA VAL A 234 -7.28 1.74 -4.49
C VAL A 234 -8.17 0.79 -5.28
N ALA A 235 -9.37 0.48 -4.79
CA ALA A 235 -10.33 -0.36 -5.51
C ALA A 235 -10.72 0.25 -6.86
N PHE A 236 -10.99 1.55 -6.89
CA PHE A 236 -11.25 2.27 -8.15
C PHE A 236 -10.10 2.12 -9.15
N LEU A 237 -8.85 2.37 -8.74
CA LEU A 237 -7.67 2.24 -9.61
C LEU A 237 -7.43 0.80 -10.10
N CYS A 238 -7.90 -0.19 -9.36
CA CYS A 238 -7.79 -1.60 -9.73
C CYS A 238 -8.95 -2.10 -10.59
N SER A 239 -10.00 -1.30 -10.80
CA SER A 239 -11.14 -1.67 -11.65
C SER A 239 -10.77 -1.71 -13.13
N ASP A 240 -11.56 -2.41 -13.93
CA ASP A 240 -11.37 -2.45 -15.39
C ASP A 240 -11.63 -1.08 -16.04
N ARG A 241 -12.54 -0.28 -15.48
CA ARG A 241 -12.83 1.07 -15.97
C ARG A 241 -11.69 2.06 -15.75
N ALA A 242 -10.80 1.78 -14.81
CA ALA A 242 -9.57 2.56 -14.61
C ALA A 242 -8.40 2.08 -15.49
N GLY A 243 -8.63 1.21 -16.47
CA GLY A 243 -7.60 0.61 -17.30
C GLY A 243 -6.74 1.58 -18.11
N ALA A 244 -7.18 2.82 -18.32
CA ALA A 244 -6.40 3.89 -18.94
C ALA A 244 -5.59 4.74 -17.92
N ILE A 245 -5.71 4.46 -16.63
CA ILE A 245 -5.00 5.20 -15.57
C ILE A 245 -3.77 4.39 -15.17
N THR A 246 -2.59 4.86 -15.57
CA THR A 246 -1.30 4.25 -15.22
C THR A 246 -0.20 5.30 -15.09
N GLY A 247 0.78 5.08 -14.22
CA GLY A 247 1.89 5.99 -13.97
C GLY A 247 1.52 7.25 -13.17
N THR A 248 0.29 7.33 -12.65
CA THR A 248 -0.21 8.48 -11.90
C THR A 248 -0.09 8.32 -10.38
N CYS A 249 -0.35 9.42 -9.67
CA CYS A 249 -0.50 9.43 -8.23
C CYS A 249 -1.80 10.14 -7.85
N ILE A 250 -2.67 9.45 -7.10
CA ILE A 250 -3.87 10.05 -6.53
C ILE A 250 -3.60 10.43 -5.08
N HIS A 251 -3.90 11.69 -4.76
CA HIS A 251 -3.77 12.22 -3.40
C HIS A 251 -5.06 12.03 -2.62
N ILE A 252 -4.97 11.40 -1.46
CA ILE A 252 -6.07 11.23 -0.51
C ILE A 252 -5.65 11.89 0.80
N ASP A 253 -5.59 13.20 0.80
CA ASP A 253 -4.99 14.01 1.86
C ASP A 253 -5.88 15.17 2.34
N ALA A 254 -7.18 15.13 2.01
CA ALA A 254 -8.16 16.18 2.31
C ALA A 254 -7.75 17.57 1.76
N GLY A 255 -6.93 17.60 0.72
CA GLY A 255 -6.44 18.81 0.07
C GLY A 255 -5.27 19.49 0.81
N GLU A 256 -4.66 18.82 1.81
CA GLU A 256 -3.54 19.43 2.56
C GLU A 256 -2.36 19.80 1.63
N ARG A 257 -2.16 19.05 0.56
CA ARG A 257 -1.05 19.26 -0.39
C ARG A 257 -1.53 19.08 -1.82
N MET A 258 -1.57 20.16 -2.53
CA MET A 258 -1.96 20.21 -3.94
C MET A 258 -0.69 20.20 -4.79
N PHE A 259 -0.13 19.02 -5.00
CA PHE A 259 1.01 18.89 -5.91
C PHE A 259 0.51 18.86 -7.36
N GLY A 260 1.06 19.74 -8.18
CA GLY A 260 0.87 19.76 -9.62
C GLY A 260 1.81 18.84 -10.37
#